data_a63b354c3c237ec1cc52ab5bf9c158fc
#
_entry.id   a63b354c3c237ec1cc52ab5bf9c158fc
#
_cell.length_a   1.000
_cell.length_b   1.000
_cell.length_c   1.000
_cell.angle_alpha   90.00
_cell.angle_beta   90.00
_cell.angle_gamma   90.00
#
_symmetry.space_group_name_H-M   'P 1'
#
loop_
_entity.id
_entity.type
_entity.pdbx_description
1 polymer ?
#
loop_
_entity_poly.entity_id
_entity_poly.type
_entity_poly.pdbx_seq_one_letter_code
_entity_poly.pdbx_strand_id
1 'polypeptide(L)'
;GALMPYLQPKGTLEAWKEMANFYGTLPELVMHQYVVCTAFGSPLMKFLPQNSCALHIHSSISGCGKTAAVRVASSVWGSEKALMVEERDTDAMKFNRAEILHNLPFYVDELTNEKSEKLSDLAYQLSSGQQRGRMSGGSNLERVRGEPWQFLSVTTGNASVIERISVEKQQPKAEAQRMLEWKASRVFDSTEDKKKTDAFDVAITENYGHAGIIYIQYV
;
A
#
# COMPACT_ATOMS: atom_id res chain seq x y z
N GLY A 1 -8.28 -1.51 -19.67
CA GLY A 1 -9.11 -1.59 -18.46
C GLY A 1 -9.22 -0.24 -17.77
N ALA A 2 -10.15 -0.10 -16.82
CA ALA A 2 -10.48 1.16 -16.16
C ALA A 2 -9.29 1.83 -15.41
N LEU A 3 -8.28 1.06 -15.01
CA LEU A 3 -7.09 1.57 -14.32
C LEU A 3 -6.01 2.09 -15.26
N MET A 4 -6.01 1.70 -16.52
CA MET A 4 -4.94 2.04 -17.48
C MET A 4 -4.65 3.53 -17.59
N PRO A 5 -5.65 4.43 -17.59
CA PRO A 5 -5.36 5.88 -17.64
C PRO A 5 -4.57 6.40 -16.44
N TYR A 6 -4.73 5.77 -15.28
CA TYR A 6 -4.06 6.16 -14.04
C TYR A 6 -2.67 5.53 -13.86
N LEU A 7 -2.30 4.58 -14.72
CA LEU A 7 -0.98 3.96 -14.78
C LEU A 7 -0.11 4.57 -15.89
N GLN A 8 -0.66 5.47 -16.72
CA GLN A 8 0.13 6.20 -17.70
C GLN A 8 0.96 7.28 -17.01
N PRO A 9 2.23 7.47 -17.41
CA PRO A 9 3.06 8.55 -16.88
C PRO A 9 2.41 9.92 -17.07
N LYS A 10 2.51 10.77 -16.05
CA LYS A 10 2.09 12.16 -16.09
C LYS A 10 3.20 13.07 -15.57
N GLY A 11 3.28 14.30 -16.07
CA GLY A 11 4.31 15.27 -15.68
C GLY A 11 5.68 14.89 -16.20
N THR A 12 6.73 15.15 -15.41
CA THR A 12 8.12 14.88 -15.78
C THR A 12 8.86 14.02 -14.76
N LEU A 13 9.85 13.28 -15.25
CA LEU A 13 10.75 12.50 -14.39
C LEU A 13 11.57 13.40 -13.46
N GLU A 14 11.99 14.55 -13.94
CA GLU A 14 12.79 15.51 -13.18
C GLU A 14 12.03 16.03 -11.96
N ALA A 15 10.78 16.45 -12.14
CA ALA A 15 9.93 16.88 -11.05
C ALA A 15 9.64 15.74 -10.07
N TRP A 16 9.44 14.51 -10.56
CA TRP A 16 9.30 13.34 -9.71
C TRP A 16 10.57 13.07 -8.88
N LYS A 17 11.76 13.17 -9.50
CA LYS A 17 13.05 12.99 -8.80
C LYS A 17 13.27 14.02 -7.71
N GLU A 18 12.88 15.26 -7.92
CA GLU A 18 12.98 16.32 -6.90
C GLU A 18 12.21 15.94 -5.63
N MET A 19 10.97 15.48 -5.79
CA MET A 19 10.16 15.00 -4.67
C MET A 19 10.75 13.75 -4.02
N ALA A 20 11.11 12.77 -4.82
CA ALA A 20 11.67 11.51 -4.31
C ALA A 20 12.98 11.75 -3.55
N ASN A 21 13.83 12.66 -4.03
CA ASN A 21 15.07 13.05 -3.35
C ASN A 21 14.79 13.74 -2.01
N PHE A 22 13.77 14.56 -1.91
CA PHE A 22 13.39 15.15 -0.63
C PHE A 22 13.12 14.07 0.43
N TYR A 23 12.30 13.06 0.08
CA TYR A 23 12.03 11.94 0.97
C TYR A 23 13.24 11.00 1.14
N GLY A 24 14.04 10.82 0.11
CA GLY A 24 15.15 9.87 0.07
C GLY A 24 16.42 10.33 0.79
N THR A 25 16.59 11.63 1.01
CA THR A 25 17.84 12.19 1.57
C THR A 25 17.77 12.59 3.04
N LEU A 26 16.57 12.74 3.60
CA LEU A 26 16.39 13.15 5.00
C LEU A 26 16.42 11.93 5.92
N PRO A 27 17.39 11.83 6.85
CA PRO A 27 17.51 10.69 7.76
C PRO A 27 16.26 10.44 8.61
N GLU A 28 15.51 11.50 8.91
CA GLU A 28 14.28 11.44 9.71
C GLU A 28 13.13 10.74 8.98
N LEU A 29 13.20 10.66 7.65
CA LEU A 29 12.15 10.10 6.79
C LEU A 29 12.34 8.61 6.46
N VAL A 30 13.01 7.84 7.32
CA VAL A 30 13.29 6.41 7.11
C VAL A 30 12.01 5.62 6.78
N MET A 31 10.88 5.92 7.44
CA MET A 31 9.61 5.29 7.13
C MET A 31 9.18 5.54 5.66
N HIS A 32 9.27 6.79 5.20
CA HIS A 32 8.93 7.15 3.82
C HIS A 32 9.85 6.44 2.82
N GLN A 33 11.16 6.42 3.09
CA GLN A 33 12.15 5.72 2.27
C GLN A 33 11.83 4.24 2.17
N TYR A 34 11.51 3.59 3.29
CA TYR A 34 11.15 2.19 3.33
C TYR A 34 9.88 1.91 2.50
N VAL A 35 8.86 2.75 2.61
CA VAL A 35 7.61 2.61 1.84
C VAL A 35 7.86 2.80 0.34
N VAL A 36 8.71 3.74 -0.06
CA VAL A 36 9.11 3.90 -1.47
C VAL A 36 9.88 2.65 -1.96
N CYS A 37 10.75 2.08 -1.13
CA CYS A 37 11.43 0.83 -1.47
C CYS A 37 10.46 -0.34 -1.70
N THR A 38 9.31 -0.39 -0.98
CA THR A 38 8.29 -1.41 -1.25
C THR A 38 7.71 -1.30 -2.65
N ALA A 39 7.60 -0.08 -3.19
CA ALA A 39 7.13 0.11 -4.56
C ALA A 39 8.06 -0.52 -5.59
N PHE A 40 9.36 -0.37 -5.43
CA PHE A 40 10.35 -1.00 -6.31
C PHE A 40 10.51 -2.51 -6.04
N GLY A 41 10.39 -2.93 -4.78
CA GLY A 41 10.50 -4.33 -4.40
C GLY A 41 9.31 -5.19 -4.82
N SER A 42 8.13 -4.59 -4.99
CA SER A 42 6.90 -5.35 -5.26
C SER A 42 6.98 -6.22 -6.53
N PRO A 43 7.42 -5.74 -7.69
CA PRO A 43 7.57 -6.59 -8.87
C PRO A 43 8.57 -7.73 -8.70
N LEU A 44 9.55 -7.58 -7.82
CA LEU A 44 10.55 -8.61 -7.52
C LEU A 44 9.97 -9.80 -6.74
N MET A 45 8.82 -9.62 -6.09
CA MET A 45 8.14 -10.70 -5.39
C MET A 45 7.87 -11.89 -6.31
N LYS A 46 7.67 -11.65 -7.60
CA LYS A 46 7.48 -12.69 -8.63
C LYS A 46 8.59 -13.74 -8.64
N PHE A 47 9.80 -13.39 -8.21
CA PHE A 47 10.97 -14.28 -8.21
C PHE A 47 11.19 -14.98 -6.86
N LEU A 48 10.31 -14.72 -5.88
CA LEU A 48 10.41 -15.28 -4.53
C LEU A 48 9.36 -16.38 -4.32
N PRO A 49 9.61 -17.33 -3.42
CA PRO A 49 8.63 -18.35 -3.08
C PRO A 49 7.45 -17.85 -2.23
N GLN A 50 7.56 -16.64 -1.66
CA GLN A 50 6.50 -16.01 -0.86
C GLN A 50 5.42 -15.40 -1.77
N ASN A 51 4.16 -15.55 -1.39
CA ASN A 51 3.04 -14.98 -2.17
C ASN A 51 2.99 -13.46 -2.06
N SER A 52 2.90 -12.94 -0.85
CA SER A 52 2.83 -11.49 -0.59
C SER A 52 3.27 -11.18 0.84
N CYS A 53 3.65 -9.93 1.08
CA CYS A 53 3.96 -9.42 2.40
C CYS A 53 3.23 -8.09 2.62
N ALA A 54 2.76 -7.86 3.84
CA ALA A 54 2.08 -6.63 4.23
C ALA A 54 2.88 -5.86 5.29
N LEU A 55 2.96 -4.54 5.12
CA LEU A 55 3.45 -3.59 6.11
C LEU A 55 2.28 -2.73 6.57
N HIS A 56 2.06 -2.64 7.88
CA HIS A 56 1.10 -1.71 8.47
C HIS A 56 1.82 -0.55 9.14
N ILE A 57 1.51 0.67 8.73
CA ILE A 57 2.06 1.88 9.34
C ILE A 57 0.99 2.53 10.17
N HIS A 58 1.24 2.66 11.46
CA HIS A 58 0.24 3.23 12.36
C HIS A 58 0.80 4.34 13.25
N SER A 59 -0.07 5.25 13.64
CA SER A 59 0.22 6.26 14.67
C SER A 59 -1.10 6.89 15.14
N SER A 60 -1.25 7.03 16.44
CA SER A 60 -2.35 7.81 17.03
C SER A 60 -2.19 9.32 16.83
N ILE A 61 -0.99 9.77 16.43
CA ILE A 61 -0.69 11.17 16.17
C ILE A 61 -1.00 11.48 14.70
N SER A 62 -1.79 12.51 14.45
CA SER A 62 -2.04 13.01 13.10
C SER A 62 -0.81 13.74 12.53
N GLY A 63 -0.68 13.76 11.21
CA GLY A 63 0.40 14.49 10.53
C GLY A 63 1.78 13.81 10.58
N CYS A 64 1.83 12.48 10.82
CA CYS A 64 3.07 11.70 10.76
C CYS A 64 3.51 11.33 9.33
N GLY A 65 2.83 11.83 8.30
CA GLY A 65 3.19 11.56 6.90
C GLY A 65 2.86 10.16 6.38
N LYS A 66 2.01 9.37 7.07
CA LYS A 66 1.64 8.01 6.63
C LYS A 66 1.07 7.99 5.20
N THR A 67 0.03 8.77 4.96
CA THR A 67 -0.60 8.87 3.64
C THR A 67 0.34 9.47 2.60
N ALA A 68 1.16 10.47 2.97
CA ALA A 68 2.19 11.03 2.08
C ALA A 68 3.19 9.96 1.63
N ALA A 69 3.68 9.12 2.54
CA ALA A 69 4.59 8.01 2.20
C ALA A 69 3.99 7.05 1.16
N VAL A 70 2.72 6.68 1.34
CA VAL A 70 2.00 5.81 0.41
C VAL A 70 1.79 6.48 -0.95
N ARG A 71 1.47 7.78 -0.98
CA ARG A 71 1.34 8.56 -2.23
C ARG A 71 2.64 8.62 -3.00
N VAL A 72 3.76 8.91 -2.34
CA VAL A 72 5.09 8.91 -2.97
C VAL A 72 5.41 7.54 -3.54
N ALA A 73 5.16 6.47 -2.80
CA ALA A 73 5.37 5.11 -3.28
C ALA A 73 4.46 4.76 -4.47
N SER A 74 3.20 5.17 -4.43
CA SER A 74 2.26 4.99 -5.56
C SER A 74 2.77 5.68 -6.82
N SER A 75 3.34 6.90 -6.69
CA SER A 75 3.81 7.70 -7.82
C SER A 75 4.94 7.05 -8.62
N VAL A 76 5.60 6.03 -8.08
CA VAL A 76 6.59 5.23 -8.84
C VAL A 76 5.95 4.59 -10.07
N TRP A 77 4.73 4.06 -9.94
CA TRP A 77 4.05 3.27 -10.97
C TRP A 77 2.86 3.97 -11.60
N GLY A 78 2.24 4.93 -10.91
CA GLY A 78 1.05 5.59 -11.39
C GLY A 78 0.44 6.53 -10.36
N SER A 79 -0.78 6.96 -10.64
CA SER A 79 -1.57 7.75 -9.70
C SER A 79 -2.04 6.89 -8.51
N GLU A 80 -2.19 7.51 -7.33
CA GLU A 80 -2.82 6.89 -6.17
C GLU A 80 -4.19 6.24 -6.50
N LYS A 81 -4.94 6.81 -7.44
CA LYS A 81 -6.25 6.27 -7.89
C LYS A 81 -6.16 4.85 -8.46
N ALA A 82 -5.01 4.45 -9.00
CA ALA A 82 -4.79 3.10 -9.49
C ALA A 82 -4.34 2.14 -8.39
N LEU A 83 -3.46 2.58 -7.53
CA LEU A 83 -2.66 1.73 -6.63
C LEU A 83 -3.18 1.71 -5.20
N MET A 84 -4.00 2.71 -4.79
CA MET A 84 -4.51 2.85 -3.44
C MET A 84 -6.02 2.63 -3.40
N VAL A 85 -6.49 2.02 -2.34
CA VAL A 85 -7.90 1.86 -1.96
C VAL A 85 -8.09 2.40 -0.55
N GLU A 86 -9.34 2.75 -0.23
CA GLU A 86 -9.71 3.26 1.09
C GLU A 86 -10.40 2.18 1.93
N GLU A 87 -10.44 2.37 3.25
CA GLU A 87 -11.16 1.49 4.17
C GLU A 87 -12.61 1.26 3.73
N ARG A 88 -13.33 2.33 3.37
CA ARG A 88 -14.74 2.31 2.97
C ARG A 88 -15.04 1.57 1.67
N ASP A 89 -14.03 1.26 0.87
CA ASP A 89 -14.20 0.46 -0.33
C ASP A 89 -14.63 -0.97 0.05
N THR A 90 -15.48 -1.57 -0.76
CA THR A 90 -15.93 -2.95 -0.51
C THR A 90 -14.78 -3.95 -0.67
N ASP A 91 -14.80 -5.03 0.09
CA ASP A 91 -13.79 -6.10 -0.02
C ASP A 91 -13.69 -6.65 -1.44
N ALA A 92 -14.84 -6.78 -2.13
CA ALA A 92 -14.87 -7.21 -3.53
C ALA A 92 -14.07 -6.26 -4.44
N MET A 93 -14.17 -4.95 -4.21
CA MET A 93 -13.43 -3.95 -4.98
C MET A 93 -11.93 -3.99 -4.63
N LYS A 94 -11.59 -4.09 -3.34
CA LYS A 94 -10.20 -4.19 -2.87
C LYS A 94 -9.48 -5.39 -3.51
N PHE A 95 -10.10 -6.56 -3.45
CA PHE A 95 -9.49 -7.78 -4.01
C PHE A 95 -9.48 -7.82 -5.54
N ASN A 96 -10.51 -7.30 -6.20
CA ASN A 96 -10.47 -7.12 -7.66
C ASN A 96 -9.32 -6.17 -8.07
N ARG A 97 -9.07 -5.12 -7.29
CA ARG A 97 -7.91 -4.24 -7.51
C ARG A 97 -6.59 -4.99 -7.36
N ALA A 98 -6.46 -5.81 -6.31
CA ALA A 98 -5.28 -6.65 -6.07
C ALA A 98 -5.01 -7.62 -7.24
N GLU A 99 -6.05 -8.26 -7.77
CA GLU A 99 -5.95 -9.12 -8.96
C GLU A 99 -5.44 -8.37 -10.20
N ILE A 100 -5.98 -7.16 -10.45
CA ILE A 100 -5.59 -6.34 -11.62
C ILE A 100 -4.13 -5.87 -11.49
N LEU A 101 -3.70 -5.47 -10.28
CA LEU A 101 -2.34 -4.99 -10.03
C LEU A 101 -1.32 -6.12 -10.07
N HIS A 102 -1.70 -7.32 -9.69
CA HIS A 102 -0.92 -8.57 -9.77
C HIS A 102 0.43 -8.51 -9.03
N ASN A 103 1.48 -7.95 -9.64
CA ASN A 103 2.81 -7.79 -9.03
C ASN A 103 3.15 -6.31 -8.70
N LEU A 104 2.32 -5.36 -9.09
CA LEU A 104 2.49 -3.97 -8.68
C LEU A 104 2.11 -3.80 -7.21
N PRO A 105 2.68 -2.81 -6.51
CA PRO A 105 2.37 -2.60 -5.10
C PRO A 105 0.89 -2.28 -4.88
N PHE A 106 0.37 -2.66 -3.73
CA PHE A 106 -1.02 -2.44 -3.35
C PHE A 106 -1.10 -1.70 -2.03
N TYR A 107 -1.86 -0.62 -2.00
CA TYR A 107 -1.97 0.25 -0.83
C TYR A 107 -3.40 0.34 -0.32
N VAL A 108 -3.56 0.31 1.02
CA VAL A 108 -4.85 0.51 1.69
C VAL A 108 -4.69 1.64 2.70
N ASP A 109 -5.34 2.77 2.44
CA ASP A 109 -5.27 3.91 3.36
C ASP A 109 -6.34 3.80 4.44
N GLU A 110 -5.92 4.09 5.67
CA GLU A 110 -6.76 4.30 6.86
C GLU A 110 -7.59 3.09 7.35
N LEU A 111 -6.95 1.98 7.72
CA LEU A 111 -7.60 0.82 8.36
C LEU A 111 -8.00 1.08 9.83
N THR A 112 -8.66 2.21 10.14
CA THR A 112 -8.83 2.63 11.54
C THR A 112 -10.09 2.07 12.18
N ASN A 113 -11.18 1.90 11.44
CA ASN A 113 -12.51 1.62 11.99
C ASN A 113 -13.02 0.20 11.71
N GLU A 114 -12.26 -0.59 10.99
CA GLU A 114 -12.64 -1.98 10.67
C GLU A 114 -12.66 -2.85 11.94
N LYS A 115 -13.59 -3.81 11.97
CA LYS A 115 -13.66 -4.80 13.06
C LYS A 115 -12.46 -5.73 13.03
N SER A 116 -12.03 -6.22 14.18
CA SER A 116 -10.87 -7.13 14.35
C SER A 116 -10.95 -8.36 13.45
N GLU A 117 -12.14 -8.95 13.27
CA GLU A 117 -12.34 -10.10 12.37
C GLU A 117 -12.01 -9.72 10.91
N LYS A 118 -12.48 -8.56 10.44
CA LYS A 118 -12.18 -8.08 9.10
C LYS A 118 -10.72 -7.73 8.90
N LEU A 119 -10.07 -7.13 9.92
CA LEU A 119 -8.63 -6.87 9.88
C LEU A 119 -7.82 -8.15 9.76
N SER A 120 -8.19 -9.18 10.53
CA SER A 120 -7.58 -10.52 10.44
C SER A 120 -7.78 -11.14 9.06
N ASP A 121 -8.98 -11.04 8.52
CA ASP A 121 -9.32 -11.54 7.19
C ASP A 121 -8.55 -10.81 6.08
N LEU A 122 -8.46 -9.49 6.17
CA LEU A 122 -7.69 -8.68 5.21
C LEU A 122 -6.21 -9.05 5.24
N ALA A 123 -5.61 -9.12 6.43
CA ALA A 123 -4.20 -9.53 6.59
C ALA A 123 -3.94 -10.93 6.00
N TYR A 124 -4.86 -11.87 6.25
CA TYR A 124 -4.77 -13.22 5.70
C TYR A 124 -4.87 -13.22 4.17
N GLN A 125 -5.87 -12.55 3.60
CA GLN A 125 -6.08 -12.55 2.14
C GLN A 125 -4.97 -11.84 1.40
N LEU A 126 -4.52 -10.66 1.88
CA LEU A 126 -3.38 -9.94 1.27
C LEU A 126 -2.13 -10.83 1.21
N SER A 127 -1.83 -11.54 2.30
CA SER A 127 -0.64 -12.40 2.37
C SER A 127 -0.78 -13.73 1.64
N SER A 128 -2.02 -14.24 1.45
CA SER A 128 -2.24 -15.52 0.75
C SER A 128 -2.06 -15.44 -0.76
N GLY A 129 -2.08 -14.24 -1.32
CA GLY A 129 -1.92 -14.02 -2.76
C GLY A 129 -3.12 -14.41 -3.62
N GLN A 130 -4.29 -14.67 -3.01
CA GLN A 130 -5.50 -15.07 -3.75
C GLN A 130 -6.76 -14.83 -2.94
N GLN A 131 -7.87 -14.51 -3.62
CA GLN A 131 -9.19 -14.45 -2.99
C GLN A 131 -9.65 -15.79 -2.43
N ARG A 132 -10.48 -15.74 -1.40
CA ARG A 132 -11.20 -16.92 -0.91
C ARG A 132 -12.09 -17.50 -2.00
N GLY A 133 -12.13 -18.84 -2.10
CA GLY A 133 -13.11 -19.53 -2.93
C GLY A 133 -14.54 -19.17 -2.50
N ARG A 134 -15.42 -18.98 -3.47
CA ARG A 134 -16.85 -18.69 -3.24
C ARG A 134 -17.68 -19.62 -4.09
N MET A 135 -18.87 -19.98 -3.58
CA MET A 135 -19.89 -20.68 -4.35
C MET A 135 -20.69 -19.67 -5.16
N SER A 136 -21.12 -20.06 -6.36
CA SER A 136 -22.07 -19.26 -7.13
C SER A 136 -23.46 -19.39 -6.50
N GLY A 137 -24.12 -18.24 -6.23
CA GLY A 137 -25.48 -18.24 -5.69
C GLY A 137 -26.43 -18.96 -6.64
N GLY A 138 -27.11 -19.98 -6.15
CA GLY A 138 -28.18 -20.71 -6.86
C GLY A 138 -27.79 -21.96 -7.64
N SER A 139 -26.50 -22.29 -7.83
CA SER A 139 -26.10 -23.46 -8.62
C SER A 139 -25.22 -24.46 -7.88
N ASN A 140 -24.85 -24.24 -6.63
CA ASN A 140 -23.89 -25.05 -5.87
C ASN A 140 -22.57 -25.36 -6.62
N LEU A 141 -22.22 -24.54 -7.60
CA LEU A 141 -20.96 -24.65 -8.33
C LEU A 141 -19.92 -23.73 -7.69
N GLU A 142 -18.67 -24.19 -7.63
CA GLU A 142 -17.55 -23.34 -7.22
C GLU A 142 -17.36 -22.23 -8.26
N ARG A 143 -17.29 -21.00 -7.78
CA ARG A 143 -16.96 -19.86 -8.62
C ARG A 143 -15.46 -19.90 -8.93
N VAL A 144 -15.09 -19.75 -10.20
CA VAL A 144 -13.68 -19.63 -10.59
C VAL A 144 -13.03 -18.52 -9.76
N ARG A 145 -11.94 -18.84 -9.10
CA ARG A 145 -11.15 -17.85 -8.36
C ARG A 145 -10.57 -16.85 -9.35
N GLY A 146 -10.42 -15.59 -8.91
CA GLY A 146 -9.72 -14.59 -9.69
C GLY A 146 -8.22 -14.88 -9.81
N GLU A 147 -7.53 -14.05 -10.57
CA GLU A 147 -6.09 -14.15 -10.76
C GLU A 147 -5.32 -13.99 -9.43
N PRO A 148 -4.26 -14.77 -9.19
CA PRO A 148 -3.44 -14.62 -8.01
C PRO A 148 -2.64 -13.31 -8.08
N TRP A 149 -2.25 -12.82 -6.91
CA TRP A 149 -1.31 -11.69 -6.81
C TRP A 149 -0.09 -12.05 -5.98
N GLN A 150 1.00 -11.35 -6.24
CA GLN A 150 2.25 -11.54 -5.51
C GLN A 150 2.98 -10.20 -5.43
N PHE A 151 2.71 -9.46 -4.36
CA PHE A 151 3.16 -8.08 -4.21
C PHE A 151 3.56 -7.73 -2.76
N LEU A 152 4.16 -6.57 -2.59
CA LEU A 152 4.28 -5.89 -1.32
C LEU A 152 3.10 -4.94 -1.15
N SER A 153 2.38 -5.07 -0.03
CA SER A 153 1.29 -4.16 0.31
C SER A 153 1.66 -3.29 1.51
N VAL A 154 1.18 -2.04 1.50
CA VAL A 154 1.28 -1.15 2.66
C VAL A 154 -0.10 -0.68 3.05
N THR A 155 -0.41 -0.79 4.33
CA THR A 155 -1.64 -0.30 4.90
C THR A 155 -1.33 0.79 5.93
N THR A 156 -2.21 1.77 6.08
CA THR A 156 -2.05 2.81 7.10
C THR A 156 -3.19 2.78 8.11
N GLY A 157 -2.97 3.32 9.30
CA GLY A 157 -3.99 3.39 10.33
C GLY A 157 -3.60 4.24 11.52
N ASN A 158 -4.54 4.39 12.47
CA ASN A 158 -4.31 5.14 13.71
C ASN A 158 -3.94 4.25 14.90
N ALA A 159 -4.06 2.92 14.74
CA ALA A 159 -3.75 1.94 15.78
C ALA A 159 -3.08 0.71 15.17
N SER A 160 -2.34 -0.05 15.98
CA SER A 160 -1.79 -1.36 15.60
C SER A 160 -2.93 -2.33 15.26
N VAL A 161 -2.82 -2.99 14.13
CA VAL A 161 -3.74 -4.06 13.70
C VAL A 161 -3.57 -5.28 14.61
N ILE A 162 -2.33 -5.61 14.96
CA ILE A 162 -2.02 -6.76 15.84
C ILE A 162 -2.59 -6.53 17.25
N GLU A 163 -2.43 -5.34 17.83
CA GLU A 163 -3.02 -5.00 19.12
C GLU A 163 -4.55 -5.10 19.07
N ARG A 164 -5.19 -4.59 18.03
CA ARG A 164 -6.65 -4.65 17.88
C ARG A 164 -7.16 -6.09 17.76
N ILE A 165 -6.50 -6.92 16.97
CA ILE A 165 -6.86 -8.34 16.84
C ILE A 165 -6.64 -9.07 18.19
N SER A 166 -5.63 -8.69 18.95
CA SER A 166 -5.30 -9.29 20.24
C SER A 166 -6.37 -9.08 21.33
N VAL A 167 -7.20 -8.05 21.18
CA VAL A 167 -8.34 -7.82 22.10
C VAL A 167 -9.36 -8.95 22.02
N GLU A 168 -9.58 -9.50 20.82
CA GLU A 168 -10.57 -10.55 20.58
C GLU A 168 -9.95 -11.96 20.51
N LYS A 169 -8.71 -12.05 20.02
CA LYS A 169 -7.96 -13.31 19.91
C LYS A 169 -6.82 -13.34 20.92
N GLN A 170 -6.79 -14.34 21.80
CA GLN A 170 -5.73 -14.47 22.81
C GLN A 170 -4.31 -14.56 22.25
N GLN A 171 -4.12 -15.03 21.02
CA GLN A 171 -2.80 -15.15 20.38
C GLN A 171 -2.90 -14.93 18.86
N PRO A 172 -2.74 -13.71 18.33
CA PRO A 172 -2.77 -13.42 16.89
C PRO A 172 -1.42 -13.74 16.21
N LYS A 173 -0.81 -14.90 16.55
CA LYS A 173 0.52 -15.29 16.03
C LYS A 173 0.55 -15.41 14.51
N ALA A 174 -0.55 -15.88 13.94
CA ALA A 174 -0.62 -16.07 12.48
C ALA A 174 -0.68 -14.74 11.74
N GLU A 175 -1.38 -13.76 12.27
CA GLU A 175 -1.47 -12.40 11.74
C GLU A 175 -0.14 -11.67 11.89
N ALA A 176 0.51 -11.80 13.06
CA ALA A 176 1.81 -11.21 13.34
C ALA A 176 2.94 -11.73 12.42
N GLN A 177 2.81 -12.96 11.91
CA GLN A 177 3.75 -13.52 10.93
C GLN A 177 3.50 -13.01 9.49
N ARG A 178 2.32 -12.46 9.22
CA ARG A 178 1.91 -12.03 7.88
C ARG A 178 2.01 -10.53 7.66
N MET A 179 2.07 -9.76 8.73
CA MET A 179 2.04 -8.31 8.68
C MET A 179 3.14 -7.74 9.57
N LEU A 180 4.05 -7.00 8.98
CA LEU A 180 5.01 -6.18 9.71
C LEU A 180 4.32 -4.89 10.14
N GLU A 181 4.62 -4.39 11.32
CA GLU A 181 4.09 -3.12 11.79
C GLU A 181 5.18 -2.10 12.04
N TRP A 182 4.91 -0.86 11.68
CA TRP A 182 5.76 0.29 11.95
C TRP A 182 4.97 1.39 12.64
N LYS A 183 5.34 1.70 13.88
CA LYS A 183 4.78 2.83 14.59
C LYS A 183 5.44 4.12 14.12
N ALA A 184 4.70 4.94 13.39
CA ALA A 184 5.19 6.21 12.86
C ALA A 184 5.25 7.27 13.97
N SER A 185 6.33 8.05 13.94
CA SER A 185 6.52 9.24 14.77
C SER A 185 6.34 10.50 13.92
N ARG A 186 6.01 11.60 14.57
CA ARG A 186 6.00 12.90 13.90
C ARG A 186 7.43 13.31 13.59
N VAL A 187 7.69 13.72 12.36
CA VAL A 187 9.03 14.06 11.88
C VAL A 187 9.21 15.56 11.82
N PHE A 188 8.18 16.28 11.37
CA PHE A 188 8.23 17.73 11.17
C PHE A 188 7.26 18.45 12.12
N ASP A 189 7.78 19.43 12.85
CA ASP A 189 7.00 20.24 13.77
C ASP A 189 6.89 21.71 13.31
N SER A 190 7.70 22.13 12.32
CA SER A 190 7.71 23.50 11.85
C SER A 190 6.64 23.77 10.80
N THR A 191 6.14 25.02 10.76
CA THR A 191 5.22 25.47 9.72
C THR A 191 5.86 25.48 8.33
N GLU A 192 7.17 25.68 8.25
CA GLU A 192 7.90 25.70 6.99
C GLU A 192 7.99 24.29 6.39
N ASP A 193 8.31 23.29 7.18
CA ASP A 193 8.36 21.90 6.74
C ASP A 193 7.00 21.41 6.30
N LYS A 194 5.93 21.82 7.02
CA LYS A 194 4.57 21.53 6.61
C LYS A 194 4.24 22.11 5.23
N LYS A 195 4.61 23.37 4.96
CA LYS A 195 4.41 23.96 3.63
C LYS A 195 5.15 23.23 2.53
N LYS A 196 6.37 22.75 2.80
CA LYS A 196 7.13 21.93 1.82
C LYS A 196 6.44 20.60 1.55
N THR A 197 6.02 19.89 2.59
CA THR A 197 5.30 18.62 2.43
C THR A 197 3.97 18.79 1.71
N ASP A 198 3.20 19.84 2.01
CA ASP A 198 1.95 20.15 1.32
C ASP A 198 2.19 20.45 -0.18
N ALA A 199 3.28 21.16 -0.52
CA ALA A 199 3.64 21.43 -1.91
C ALA A 199 4.04 20.15 -2.67
N PHE A 200 4.75 19.23 -2.02
CA PHE A 200 5.10 17.94 -2.60
C PHE A 200 3.90 17.01 -2.75
N ASP A 201 2.96 17.03 -1.82
CA ASP A 201 1.71 16.27 -1.94
C ASP A 201 0.90 16.70 -3.18
N VAL A 202 0.87 18.00 -3.49
CA VAL A 202 0.27 18.49 -4.74
C VAL A 202 1.09 18.04 -5.95
N ALA A 203 2.42 18.20 -5.91
CA ALA A 203 3.30 17.85 -7.04
C ALA A 203 3.24 16.37 -7.39
N ILE A 204 3.08 15.46 -6.42
CA ILE A 204 2.92 14.02 -6.62
C ILE A 204 1.70 13.70 -7.48
N THR A 205 0.59 14.42 -7.33
CA THR A 205 -0.62 14.18 -8.13
C THR A 205 -0.44 14.51 -9.60
N GLU A 206 0.58 15.30 -9.92
CA GLU A 206 0.88 15.77 -11.28
C GLU A 206 2.12 15.10 -11.90
N ASN A 207 2.93 14.40 -11.11
CA ASN A 207 4.18 13.78 -11.57
C ASN A 207 4.30 12.34 -11.05
N TYR A 208 3.98 11.35 -11.89
CA TYR A 208 4.00 9.95 -11.52
C TYR A 208 4.23 9.02 -12.72
N GLY A 209 4.54 7.75 -12.46
CA GLY A 209 4.60 6.64 -13.43
C GLY A 209 5.91 6.55 -14.21
N HIS A 210 6.81 7.52 -14.11
CA HIS A 210 8.07 7.54 -14.85
C HIS A 210 9.12 6.58 -14.27
N ALA A 211 9.26 6.57 -12.95
CA ALA A 211 10.32 5.83 -12.29
C ALA A 211 10.16 4.31 -12.44
N GLY A 212 8.94 3.79 -12.35
CA GLY A 212 8.65 2.37 -12.51
C GLY A 212 8.98 1.86 -13.90
N ILE A 213 8.68 2.65 -14.96
CA ILE A 213 9.01 2.29 -16.34
C ILE A 213 10.53 2.19 -16.54
N ILE A 214 11.28 3.15 -15.97
CA ILE A 214 12.74 3.12 -16.04
C ILE A 214 13.29 1.93 -15.27
N TYR A 215 12.79 1.71 -14.05
CA TYR A 215 13.24 0.62 -13.20
C TYR A 215 13.10 -0.76 -13.88
N ILE A 216 11.97 -1.02 -14.53
CA ILE A 216 11.71 -2.33 -15.16
C ILE A 216 12.61 -2.62 -16.36
N GLN A 217 13.29 -1.62 -16.90
CA GLN A 217 14.28 -1.81 -17.96
C GLN A 217 15.61 -2.39 -17.46
N TYR A 218 15.83 -2.38 -16.13
CA TYR A 218 17.05 -2.86 -15.48
C TYR A 218 16.84 -4.14 -14.67
N VAL A 219 15.60 -4.61 -14.55
CA VAL A 219 15.19 -5.81 -13.83
C VAL A 219 14.67 -6.86 -14.81
#